data_a8a457b98ce60fe99097a140720791c1
#
_entry.id   a8a457b98ce60fe99097a140720791c1
#
_cell.length_a   1.000
_cell.length_b   1.000
_cell.length_c   1.000
_cell.angle_alpha   90.00
_cell.angle_beta   90.00
_cell.angle_gamma   90.00
#
_symmetry.space_group_name_H-M   'P 1'
#
loop_
_entity.id
_entity.type
_entity.pdbx_description
1 polymer ?
#
loop_
_entity_poly.entity_id
_entity_poly.type
_entity_poly.pdbx_seq_one_letter_code
_entity_poly.pdbx_strand_id
1 'polypeptide(L)'
;MRLLVVDDDAMMRMLLSRIFVQEADVIGLHSGRSALEWLEENTCDLVLLDYRMPDMDGLDVLRNLRKHSQHDDLPVILLTGDTETGLETEGFALGATDFIRKPFVPDVVRHRVRRLVRYEYLKKHLEQEVGRKTLLAESRLSESRLLFREMVVSLARTVDAKDKYTSGHSERVANYACRIARRAGESVENQEKIYYMGMLHDIGKIGVPGIIINKEDALSKEEYARIQTHTIIGAKILQSIDVFPDLAIAARCHHERFDGTGYPDRLKGQDIPRFARILAVADSYDAMTSNRSYRRMLPQAQVRQEIVLGRGTQFDPEFADIMLTLIDEDATYLMREITQQLDPD
;
A
#
# COMPACT_ATOMS: atom_id res chain seq x y z
N MET A 1 -12.53 34.78 16.54
CA MET A 1 -11.98 35.34 15.29
C MET A 1 -11.06 36.48 15.62
N ARG A 2 -9.84 36.51 15.07
CA ARG A 2 -8.88 37.60 15.25
C ARG A 2 -8.63 38.25 13.89
N LEU A 3 -8.92 39.58 13.78
CA LEU A 3 -8.76 40.34 12.56
C LEU A 3 -7.62 41.34 12.72
N LEU A 4 -6.72 41.38 11.76
CA LEU A 4 -5.71 42.41 11.67
C LEU A 4 -6.22 43.49 10.68
N VAL A 5 -6.32 44.73 11.13
CA VAL A 5 -6.70 45.90 10.33
C VAL A 5 -5.48 46.79 10.17
N VAL A 6 -5.04 47.00 8.94
CA VAL A 6 -3.86 47.79 8.61
C VAL A 6 -4.30 48.94 7.71
N ASP A 7 -4.25 50.15 8.21
CA ASP A 7 -4.67 51.36 7.51
C ASP A 7 -4.01 52.58 8.23
N ASP A 8 -3.47 53.52 7.54
CA ASP A 8 -2.83 54.71 8.15
C ASP A 8 -3.86 55.69 8.75
N ASP A 9 -5.12 55.68 8.23
CA ASP A 9 -6.20 56.48 8.77
C ASP A 9 -6.79 55.89 10.06
N ALA A 10 -6.63 56.62 11.17
CA ALA A 10 -7.16 56.23 12.47
C ALA A 10 -8.70 56.09 12.50
N MET A 11 -9.43 56.92 11.71
CA MET A 11 -10.89 56.86 11.62
C MET A 11 -11.32 55.56 10.92
N MET A 12 -10.59 55.13 9.89
CA MET A 12 -10.87 53.91 9.17
C MET A 12 -10.64 52.67 10.06
N ARG A 13 -9.51 52.62 10.77
CA ARG A 13 -9.26 51.54 11.77
C ARG A 13 -10.35 51.48 12.84
N MET A 14 -10.81 52.64 13.35
CA MET A 14 -11.91 52.72 14.31
C MET A 14 -13.23 52.23 13.71
N LEU A 15 -13.55 52.61 12.48
CA LEU A 15 -14.77 52.19 11.77
C LEU A 15 -14.77 50.63 11.59
N LEU A 16 -13.68 50.08 11.09
CA LEU A 16 -13.55 48.63 10.90
C LEU A 16 -13.62 47.90 12.25
N SER A 17 -12.98 48.37 13.28
CA SER A 17 -13.08 47.79 14.63
C SER A 17 -14.53 47.81 15.17
N ARG A 18 -15.28 48.89 14.90
CA ARG A 18 -16.70 48.96 15.27
C ARG A 18 -17.58 47.95 14.52
N ILE A 19 -17.30 47.70 13.24
CA ILE A 19 -18.04 46.74 12.42
C ILE A 19 -17.96 45.33 13.05
N PHE A 20 -16.83 44.97 13.67
CA PHE A 20 -16.56 43.62 14.16
C PHE A 20 -16.51 43.52 15.68
N VAL A 21 -16.83 44.58 16.45
CA VAL A 21 -16.67 44.61 17.91
C VAL A 21 -17.34 43.49 18.69
N GLN A 22 -18.41 42.90 18.14
CA GLN A 22 -19.13 41.77 18.77
C GLN A 22 -18.68 40.39 18.26
N GLU A 23 -17.82 40.34 17.24
CA GLU A 23 -17.54 39.14 16.51
C GLU A 23 -16.06 38.76 16.48
N ALA A 24 -15.19 39.75 16.64
CA ALA A 24 -13.75 39.54 16.50
C ALA A 24 -12.95 40.37 17.49
N ASP A 25 -11.79 39.82 17.85
CA ASP A 25 -10.69 40.56 18.43
C ASP A 25 -10.00 41.32 17.28
N VAL A 26 -10.12 42.63 17.23
CA VAL A 26 -9.60 43.44 16.14
C VAL A 26 -8.34 44.18 16.57
N ILE A 27 -7.26 43.86 15.91
CA ILE A 27 -5.96 44.53 16.09
C ILE A 27 -5.79 45.57 14.99
N GLY A 28 -5.67 46.85 15.37
CA GLY A 28 -5.47 47.94 14.41
C GLY A 28 -4.03 48.39 14.39
N LEU A 29 -3.39 48.31 13.24
CA LEU A 29 -2.02 48.79 13.01
C LEU A 29 -2.02 49.92 11.96
N HIS A 30 -1.09 50.86 12.10
CA HIS A 30 -1.09 52.11 11.32
C HIS A 30 -0.16 52.06 10.10
N SER A 31 0.58 50.98 9.90
CA SER A 31 1.56 50.87 8.82
C SER A 31 1.79 49.44 8.35
N GLY A 32 2.24 49.24 7.12
CA GLY A 32 2.59 47.93 6.58
C GLY A 32 3.75 47.29 7.34
N ARG A 33 4.73 48.10 7.76
CA ARG A 33 5.86 47.62 8.55
C ARG A 33 5.41 47.04 9.88
N SER A 34 4.59 47.80 10.63
CA SER A 34 4.07 47.31 11.92
C SER A 34 3.22 46.05 11.78
N ALA A 35 2.54 45.87 10.65
CA ALA A 35 1.79 44.66 10.36
C ALA A 35 2.70 43.45 10.14
N LEU A 36 3.78 43.60 9.38
CA LEU A 36 4.74 42.52 9.15
C LEU A 36 5.44 42.12 10.44
N GLU A 37 5.94 43.08 11.24
CA GLU A 37 6.57 42.84 12.55
C GLU A 37 5.60 42.13 13.51
N TRP A 38 4.33 42.55 13.54
CA TRP A 38 3.34 41.89 14.41
C TRP A 38 3.07 40.47 14.00
N LEU A 39 3.01 40.15 12.68
CA LEU A 39 2.75 38.81 12.16
C LEU A 39 3.92 37.84 12.34
N GLU A 40 5.15 38.33 12.61
CA GLU A 40 6.28 37.46 12.98
C GLU A 40 6.04 36.74 14.31
N GLU A 41 5.38 37.39 15.27
CA GLU A 41 5.16 36.86 16.62
C GLU A 41 3.71 36.46 16.89
N ASN A 42 2.77 36.84 16.03
CA ASN A 42 1.35 36.65 16.26
C ASN A 42 0.65 36.01 15.04
N THR A 43 -0.54 35.49 15.29
CA THR A 43 -1.41 34.93 14.24
C THR A 43 -2.76 35.62 14.21
N CYS A 44 -3.36 35.74 13.03
CA CYS A 44 -4.74 36.20 12.84
C CYS A 44 -5.47 35.34 11.81
N ASP A 45 -6.80 35.46 11.79
CA ASP A 45 -7.66 34.71 10.89
C ASP A 45 -7.84 35.39 9.53
N LEU A 46 -7.63 36.70 9.45
CA LEU A 46 -7.74 37.50 8.23
C LEU A 46 -7.10 38.88 8.42
N VAL A 47 -6.53 39.42 7.34
CA VAL A 47 -5.99 40.77 7.27
C VAL A 47 -6.91 41.64 6.39
N LEU A 48 -7.36 42.78 6.91
CA LEU A 48 -7.91 43.91 6.14
C LEU A 48 -6.79 44.91 5.95
N LEU A 49 -6.32 45.07 4.74
CA LEU A 49 -5.10 45.82 4.41
C LEU A 49 -5.42 46.99 3.48
N ASP A 50 -5.17 48.19 3.94
CA ASP A 50 -5.26 49.34 3.04
C ASP A 50 -4.17 49.27 1.96
N TYR A 51 -4.58 49.65 0.76
CA TYR A 51 -3.64 49.72 -0.34
C TYR A 51 -2.70 50.93 -0.20
N ARG A 52 -3.23 52.08 0.13
CA ARG A 52 -2.46 53.36 0.17
C ARG A 52 -1.98 53.68 1.57
N MET A 53 -0.73 53.39 1.86
CA MET A 53 -0.08 53.77 3.11
C MET A 53 1.25 54.46 2.83
N PRO A 54 1.69 55.42 3.67
CA PRO A 54 2.86 56.28 3.38
C PRO A 54 4.20 55.53 3.37
N ASP A 55 4.35 54.46 4.15
CA ASP A 55 5.61 53.76 4.34
C ASP A 55 5.81 52.59 3.35
N MET A 56 4.74 51.86 3.07
CA MET A 56 4.71 50.67 2.23
C MET A 56 3.28 50.45 1.73
N ASP A 57 3.10 50.29 0.44
CA ASP A 57 1.76 50.04 -0.08
C ASP A 57 1.26 48.59 0.25
N GLY A 58 -0.06 48.38 0.09
CA GLY A 58 -0.68 47.12 0.42
C GLY A 58 -0.16 45.94 -0.42
N LEU A 59 0.26 46.17 -1.67
CA LEU A 59 0.85 45.12 -2.50
C LEU A 59 2.25 44.73 -2.02
N ASP A 60 3.02 45.70 -1.56
CA ASP A 60 4.35 45.44 -0.99
C ASP A 60 4.25 44.64 0.30
N VAL A 61 3.28 44.99 1.16
CA VAL A 61 2.97 44.18 2.36
C VAL A 61 2.60 42.75 1.95
N LEU A 62 1.67 42.59 1.02
CA LEU A 62 1.22 41.27 0.52
C LEU A 62 2.38 40.46 -0.08
N ARG A 63 3.23 41.12 -0.91
CA ARG A 63 4.42 40.47 -1.50
C ARG A 63 5.40 39.99 -0.43
N ASN A 64 5.57 40.73 0.66
CA ASN A 64 6.42 40.30 1.78
C ASN A 64 5.77 39.18 2.56
N LEU A 65 4.47 39.23 2.83
CA LEU A 65 3.76 38.11 3.49
C LEU A 65 3.91 36.78 2.73
N ARG A 66 3.77 36.81 1.42
CA ARG A 66 3.88 35.60 0.57
C ARG A 66 5.31 35.07 0.37
N LYS A 67 6.35 35.77 0.87
CA LYS A 67 7.71 35.21 0.95
C LYS A 67 7.88 34.20 2.10
N HIS A 68 6.98 34.21 3.06
CA HIS A 68 7.04 33.33 4.23
C HIS A 68 5.92 32.30 4.16
N SER A 69 6.27 31.03 3.99
CA SER A 69 5.31 29.91 3.82
C SER A 69 4.27 29.80 4.92
N GLN A 70 4.57 30.27 6.13
CA GLN A 70 3.62 30.30 7.25
C GLN A 70 2.41 31.24 7.01
N HIS A 71 2.49 32.14 6.02
CA HIS A 71 1.44 33.09 5.68
C HIS A 71 0.81 32.85 4.30
N ASP A 72 1.18 31.75 3.61
CA ASP A 72 0.66 31.45 2.27
C ASP A 72 -0.87 31.35 2.25
N ASP A 73 -1.45 30.71 3.27
CA ASP A 73 -2.90 30.53 3.41
C ASP A 73 -3.60 31.66 4.19
N LEU A 74 -2.88 32.68 4.68
CA LEU A 74 -3.49 33.79 5.41
C LEU A 74 -4.34 34.65 4.48
N PRO A 75 -5.68 34.71 4.66
CA PRO A 75 -6.53 35.52 3.80
C PRO A 75 -6.29 37.00 4.00
N VAL A 76 -6.09 37.72 2.88
CA VAL A 76 -5.87 39.17 2.85
C VAL A 76 -6.92 39.79 1.96
N ILE A 77 -7.69 40.71 2.51
CA ILE A 77 -8.60 41.61 1.76
C ILE A 77 -7.95 42.96 1.61
N LEU A 78 -7.74 43.37 0.39
CA LEU A 78 -7.23 44.74 0.10
C LEU A 78 -8.37 45.76 0.10
N LEU A 79 -8.16 46.87 0.77
CA LEU A 79 -9.06 48.05 0.77
C LEU A 79 -8.53 49.06 -0.23
N THR A 80 -9.32 49.41 -1.26
CA THR A 80 -8.85 50.23 -2.40
C THR A 80 -9.74 51.42 -2.65
N GLY A 81 -9.19 52.51 -3.27
CA GLY A 81 -9.97 53.64 -3.76
C GLY A 81 -10.47 53.42 -5.20
N ASP A 82 -11.39 54.30 -5.65
CA ASP A 82 -12.11 54.16 -6.94
C ASP A 82 -11.26 54.33 -8.23
N THR A 83 -10.00 54.78 -8.12
CA THR A 83 -9.22 55.26 -9.30
C THR A 83 -8.14 54.27 -9.79
N GLU A 84 -8.10 53.05 -9.28
CA GLU A 84 -6.96 52.15 -9.46
C GLU A 84 -7.27 51.02 -10.43
N THR A 85 -7.31 51.30 -11.73
CA THR A 85 -7.44 50.32 -12.80
C THR A 85 -6.22 49.39 -12.85
N GLY A 86 -6.46 48.05 -12.77
CA GLY A 86 -5.40 47.04 -12.85
C GLY A 86 -4.91 46.51 -11.50
N LEU A 87 -5.15 47.24 -10.41
CA LEU A 87 -4.72 46.83 -9.07
C LEU A 87 -5.29 45.46 -8.63
N GLU A 88 -6.57 45.22 -8.92
CA GLU A 88 -7.23 43.96 -8.56
C GLU A 88 -6.53 42.76 -9.24
N THR A 89 -6.13 42.92 -10.52
CA THR A 89 -5.43 41.86 -11.27
C THR A 89 -4.05 41.59 -10.69
N GLU A 90 -3.28 42.62 -10.37
CA GLU A 90 -1.96 42.48 -9.75
C GLU A 90 -2.07 41.90 -8.34
N GLY A 91 -3.01 42.38 -7.54
CA GLY A 91 -3.21 41.93 -6.18
C GLY A 91 -3.65 40.44 -6.11
N PHE A 92 -4.54 39.98 -7.00
CA PHE A 92 -4.87 38.56 -7.10
C PHE A 92 -3.67 37.73 -7.53
N ALA A 93 -2.87 38.20 -8.47
CA ALA A 93 -1.64 37.53 -8.88
C ALA A 93 -0.61 37.41 -7.74
N LEU A 94 -0.59 38.39 -6.83
CA LEU A 94 0.22 38.36 -5.62
C LEU A 94 -0.40 37.56 -4.45
N GLY A 95 -1.61 37.03 -4.61
CA GLY A 95 -2.27 36.20 -3.59
C GLY A 95 -3.20 36.99 -2.64
N ALA A 96 -3.75 38.12 -3.04
CA ALA A 96 -4.89 38.72 -2.35
C ALA A 96 -6.11 37.79 -2.46
N THR A 97 -6.88 37.66 -1.39
CA THR A 97 -8.05 36.78 -1.36
C THR A 97 -9.31 37.49 -1.87
N ASP A 98 -9.45 38.76 -1.59
CA ASP A 98 -10.57 39.59 -2.05
C ASP A 98 -10.20 41.09 -2.01
N PHE A 99 -11.08 41.95 -2.57
CA PHE A 99 -10.96 43.40 -2.60
C PHE A 99 -12.23 44.06 -2.09
N ILE A 100 -12.10 45.18 -1.37
CA ILE A 100 -13.20 46.02 -0.93
C ILE A 100 -12.90 47.44 -1.33
N ARG A 101 -13.77 48.03 -2.16
CA ARG A 101 -13.63 49.44 -2.59
C ARG A 101 -14.15 50.40 -1.53
N LYS A 102 -13.40 51.48 -1.30
CA LYS A 102 -13.80 52.63 -0.49
C LYS A 102 -14.56 53.64 -1.36
N PRO A 103 -15.67 54.26 -0.90
CA PRO A 103 -16.34 54.05 0.38
C PRO A 103 -17.16 52.75 0.39
N PHE A 104 -17.11 51.98 1.49
CA PHE A 104 -17.78 50.71 1.61
C PHE A 104 -18.98 50.75 2.56
N VAL A 105 -19.91 49.82 2.36
CA VAL A 105 -21.06 49.60 3.25
C VAL A 105 -20.63 48.61 4.34
N PRO A 106 -20.82 48.93 5.64
CA PRO A 106 -20.39 48.10 6.76
C PRO A 106 -20.87 46.63 6.67
N ASP A 107 -22.10 46.40 6.26
CA ASP A 107 -22.66 45.03 6.14
C ASP A 107 -22.00 44.24 5.02
N VAL A 108 -21.60 44.88 3.92
CA VAL A 108 -20.88 44.21 2.83
C VAL A 108 -19.51 43.75 3.32
N VAL A 109 -18.78 44.57 4.06
CA VAL A 109 -17.49 44.23 4.66
C VAL A 109 -17.67 43.03 5.61
N ARG A 110 -18.66 43.10 6.50
CA ARG A 110 -18.97 42.04 7.45
C ARG A 110 -19.27 40.72 6.75
N HIS A 111 -20.08 40.71 5.71
CA HIS A 111 -20.42 39.51 4.94
C HIS A 111 -19.21 38.92 4.23
N ARG A 112 -18.35 39.70 3.61
CA ARG A 112 -17.15 39.23 2.92
C ARG A 112 -16.16 38.58 3.90
N VAL A 113 -15.86 39.25 5.00
CA VAL A 113 -14.96 38.73 6.04
C VAL A 113 -15.49 37.42 6.63
N ARG A 114 -16.78 37.40 7.04
CA ARG A 114 -17.39 36.17 7.59
C ARG A 114 -17.33 35.00 6.61
N ARG A 115 -17.61 35.27 5.32
CA ARG A 115 -17.56 34.25 4.27
C ARG A 115 -16.15 33.66 4.13
N LEU A 116 -15.14 34.51 4.07
CA LEU A 116 -13.75 34.05 3.91
C LEU A 116 -13.26 33.30 5.13
N VAL A 117 -13.44 33.84 6.33
CA VAL A 117 -13.02 33.16 7.57
C VAL A 117 -13.73 31.81 7.72
N ARG A 118 -15.04 31.74 7.39
CA ARG A 118 -15.77 30.48 7.40
C ARG A 118 -15.24 29.49 6.36
N TYR A 119 -14.90 29.97 5.17
CA TYR A 119 -14.33 29.12 4.11
C TYR A 119 -13.00 28.53 4.54
N GLU A 120 -12.07 29.34 5.07
CA GLU A 120 -10.77 28.86 5.55
C GLU A 120 -10.90 27.90 6.72
N TYR A 121 -11.81 28.18 7.65
CA TYR A 121 -12.10 27.26 8.74
C TYR A 121 -12.59 25.90 8.23
N LEU A 122 -13.54 25.88 7.28
CA LEU A 122 -14.06 24.64 6.70
C LEU A 122 -13.01 23.90 5.86
N LYS A 123 -12.20 24.62 5.08
CA LYS A 123 -11.08 24.06 4.30
C LYS A 123 -10.12 23.31 5.24
N LYS A 124 -9.62 23.99 6.25
CA LYS A 124 -8.69 23.42 7.23
C LYS A 124 -9.27 22.22 7.98
N HIS A 125 -10.54 22.30 8.37
CA HIS A 125 -11.23 21.20 9.04
C HIS A 125 -11.38 19.98 8.11
N LEU A 126 -11.73 20.23 6.85
CA LEU A 126 -11.85 19.15 5.84
C LEU A 126 -10.51 18.47 5.57
N GLU A 127 -9.43 19.25 5.43
CA GLU A 127 -8.08 18.72 5.25
C GLU A 127 -7.65 17.81 6.42
N GLN A 128 -7.92 18.24 7.65
CA GLN A 128 -7.66 17.45 8.86
C GLN A 128 -8.48 16.15 8.88
N GLU A 129 -9.77 16.22 8.54
CA GLU A 129 -10.64 15.03 8.48
C GLU A 129 -10.23 14.05 7.38
N VAL A 130 -9.84 14.56 6.20
CA VAL A 130 -9.32 13.72 5.12
C VAL A 130 -8.03 13.03 5.57
N GLY A 131 -7.07 13.78 6.14
CA GLY A 131 -5.83 13.21 6.65
C GLY A 131 -6.08 12.12 7.70
N ARG A 132 -6.96 12.38 8.67
CA ARG A 132 -7.34 11.40 9.70
C ARG A 132 -7.97 10.14 9.12
N LYS A 133 -8.90 10.29 8.15
CA LYS A 133 -9.56 9.14 7.50
C LYS A 133 -8.60 8.33 6.65
N THR A 134 -7.65 8.99 5.96
CA THR A 134 -6.62 8.31 5.17
C THR A 134 -5.73 7.43 6.06
N LEU A 135 -5.20 7.98 7.16
CA LEU A 135 -4.39 7.23 8.12
C LEU A 135 -5.15 6.03 8.71
N LEU A 136 -6.44 6.22 9.05
CA LEU A 136 -7.28 5.14 9.56
C LEU A 136 -7.52 4.05 8.50
N ALA A 137 -7.74 4.44 7.25
CA ALA A 137 -7.94 3.49 6.15
C ALA A 137 -6.67 2.66 5.88
N GLU A 138 -5.49 3.29 5.89
CA GLU A 138 -4.19 2.62 5.75
C GLU A 138 -3.93 1.64 6.89
N SER A 139 -4.21 2.05 8.13
CA SER A 139 -4.08 1.18 9.30
C SER A 139 -4.98 -0.05 9.20
N ARG A 140 -6.26 0.14 8.84
CA ARG A 140 -7.21 -0.98 8.66
C ARG A 140 -6.82 -1.91 7.52
N LEU A 141 -6.29 -1.36 6.42
CA LEU A 141 -5.80 -2.17 5.30
C LEU A 141 -4.62 -3.03 5.72
N SER A 142 -3.67 -2.46 6.48
CA SER A 142 -2.52 -3.18 7.02
C SER A 142 -2.95 -4.32 7.96
N GLU A 143 -3.86 -4.03 8.89
CA GLU A 143 -4.43 -5.03 9.80
C GLU A 143 -5.15 -6.16 9.05
N SER A 144 -5.96 -5.81 8.05
CA SER A 144 -6.66 -6.79 7.21
C SER A 144 -5.69 -7.71 6.45
N ARG A 145 -4.60 -7.15 5.92
CA ARG A 145 -3.55 -7.94 5.23
C ARG A 145 -2.85 -8.89 6.19
N LEU A 146 -2.55 -8.43 7.41
CA LEU A 146 -1.94 -9.28 8.44
C LEU A 146 -2.86 -10.44 8.81
N LEU A 147 -4.12 -10.16 9.12
CA LEU A 147 -5.12 -11.19 9.44
C LEU A 147 -5.29 -12.20 8.31
N PHE A 148 -5.35 -11.73 7.05
CA PHE A 148 -5.41 -12.62 5.90
C PHE A 148 -4.21 -13.56 5.84
N ARG A 149 -2.99 -13.03 6.02
CA ARG A 149 -1.77 -13.83 6.05
C ARG A 149 -1.78 -14.87 7.17
N GLU A 150 -2.16 -14.48 8.39
CA GLU A 150 -2.24 -15.40 9.53
C GLU A 150 -3.27 -16.51 9.30
N MET A 151 -4.42 -16.19 8.70
CA MET A 151 -5.44 -17.17 8.32
C MET A 151 -4.91 -18.17 7.30
N VAL A 152 -4.21 -17.70 6.26
CA VAL A 152 -3.61 -18.57 5.24
C VAL A 152 -2.57 -19.49 5.86
N VAL A 153 -1.68 -18.97 6.71
CA VAL A 153 -0.67 -19.76 7.43
C VAL A 153 -1.34 -20.82 8.31
N SER A 154 -2.38 -20.44 9.04
CA SER A 154 -3.11 -21.37 9.91
C SER A 154 -3.80 -22.48 9.14
N LEU A 155 -4.41 -22.17 7.99
CA LEU A 155 -5.02 -23.15 7.10
C LEU A 155 -3.97 -24.12 6.53
N ALA A 156 -2.85 -23.60 6.03
CA ALA A 156 -1.75 -24.42 5.51
C ALA A 156 -1.21 -25.37 6.58
N ARG A 157 -0.93 -24.88 7.78
CA ARG A 157 -0.48 -25.69 8.91
C ARG A 157 -1.49 -26.78 9.31
N THR A 158 -2.79 -26.48 9.21
CA THR A 158 -3.85 -27.47 9.48
C THR A 158 -3.81 -28.63 8.48
N VAL A 159 -3.50 -28.34 7.21
CA VAL A 159 -3.36 -29.37 6.17
C VAL A 159 -2.04 -30.13 6.32
N ASP A 160 -0.95 -29.41 6.55
CA ASP A 160 0.37 -30.00 6.80
C ASP A 160 0.32 -30.97 8.01
N ALA A 161 -0.41 -30.63 9.07
CA ALA A 161 -0.57 -31.51 10.26
C ALA A 161 -1.28 -32.85 9.98
N LYS A 162 -2.00 -32.96 8.84
CA LYS A 162 -2.62 -34.22 8.42
C LYS A 162 -1.62 -35.23 7.85
N ASP A 163 -0.52 -34.73 7.31
CA ASP A 163 0.60 -35.50 6.78
C ASP A 163 1.76 -35.40 7.77
N LYS A 164 2.09 -36.53 8.43
CA LYS A 164 3.10 -36.61 9.51
C LYS A 164 4.50 -36.09 9.11
N TYR A 165 4.74 -35.93 7.82
CA TYR A 165 6.07 -35.64 7.26
C TYR A 165 6.15 -34.30 6.57
N THR A 166 5.06 -33.54 6.56
CA THR A 166 4.99 -32.24 5.86
C THR A 166 4.93 -31.01 6.77
N SER A 167 5.32 -31.15 8.04
CA SER A 167 5.41 -29.96 8.91
C SER A 167 6.22 -28.85 8.23
N GLY A 168 5.60 -27.67 8.03
CA GLY A 168 6.19 -26.52 7.37
C GLY A 168 6.46 -26.67 5.86
N HIS A 169 6.01 -27.73 5.22
CA HIS A 169 6.16 -27.96 3.78
C HIS A 169 5.58 -26.81 2.97
N SER A 170 4.32 -26.45 3.20
CA SER A 170 3.63 -25.40 2.47
C SER A 170 4.38 -24.06 2.54
N GLU A 171 4.93 -23.71 3.71
CA GLU A 171 5.70 -22.47 3.90
C GLU A 171 7.06 -22.51 3.17
N ARG A 172 7.76 -23.66 3.19
CA ARG A 172 9.02 -23.82 2.44
C ARG A 172 8.77 -23.72 0.94
N VAL A 173 7.77 -24.45 0.41
CA VAL A 173 7.39 -24.37 -1.01
C VAL A 173 7.05 -22.94 -1.42
N ALA A 174 6.26 -22.22 -0.63
CA ALA A 174 5.92 -20.82 -0.87
C ALA A 174 7.18 -19.93 -0.94
N ASN A 175 8.13 -20.12 -0.01
CA ASN A 175 9.39 -19.37 0.01
C ASN A 175 10.28 -19.70 -1.20
N TYR A 176 10.41 -20.95 -1.59
CA TYR A 176 11.17 -21.34 -2.79
C TYR A 176 10.51 -20.78 -4.06
N ALA A 177 9.20 -20.87 -4.19
CA ALA A 177 8.45 -20.32 -5.30
C ALA A 177 8.65 -18.80 -5.42
N CYS A 178 8.64 -18.05 -4.31
CA CYS A 178 8.95 -16.62 -4.30
C CYS A 178 10.38 -16.31 -4.74
N ARG A 179 11.36 -17.12 -4.34
CA ARG A 179 12.76 -16.95 -4.78
C ARG A 179 12.89 -17.16 -6.29
N ILE A 180 12.25 -18.20 -6.83
CA ILE A 180 12.20 -18.45 -8.27
C ILE A 180 11.50 -17.29 -8.98
N ALA A 181 10.32 -16.88 -8.53
CA ALA A 181 9.55 -15.78 -9.11
C ALA A 181 10.35 -14.47 -9.14
N ARG A 182 11.04 -14.12 -8.04
CA ARG A 182 11.91 -12.94 -7.98
C ARG A 182 13.02 -12.97 -9.03
N ARG A 183 13.69 -14.12 -9.20
CA ARG A 183 14.74 -14.30 -10.20
C ARG A 183 14.20 -14.31 -11.63
N ALA A 184 12.96 -14.73 -11.82
CA ALA A 184 12.24 -14.68 -13.10
C ALA A 184 11.72 -13.27 -13.44
N GLY A 185 11.96 -12.25 -12.58
CA GLY A 185 11.57 -10.86 -12.82
C GLY A 185 10.10 -10.57 -12.53
N GLU A 186 9.39 -11.41 -11.76
CA GLU A 186 8.02 -11.17 -11.36
C GLU A 186 7.92 -9.92 -10.45
N SER A 187 6.82 -9.15 -10.59
CA SER A 187 6.55 -7.99 -9.75
C SER A 187 6.38 -8.40 -8.28
N VAL A 188 6.58 -7.46 -7.35
CA VAL A 188 6.38 -7.70 -5.91
C VAL A 188 4.96 -8.21 -5.62
N GLU A 189 3.96 -7.68 -6.32
CA GLU A 189 2.57 -8.13 -6.21
C GLU A 189 2.41 -9.60 -6.66
N ASN A 190 3.02 -9.98 -7.79
CA ASN A 190 2.98 -11.36 -8.27
C ASN A 190 3.75 -12.31 -7.34
N GLN A 191 4.88 -11.88 -6.76
CA GLN A 191 5.61 -12.66 -5.77
C GLN A 191 4.75 -12.94 -4.53
N GLU A 192 4.00 -11.95 -4.04
CA GLU A 192 3.06 -12.13 -2.93
C GLU A 192 1.93 -13.10 -3.29
N LYS A 193 1.36 -12.99 -4.49
CA LYS A 193 0.35 -13.94 -4.99
C LYS A 193 0.90 -15.37 -5.04
N ILE A 194 2.10 -15.56 -5.59
CA ILE A 194 2.77 -16.86 -5.67
C ILE A 194 3.04 -17.42 -4.27
N TYR A 195 3.37 -16.60 -3.29
CA TYR A 195 3.49 -17.05 -1.90
C TYR A 195 2.21 -17.69 -1.39
N TYR A 196 1.06 -17.02 -1.54
CA TYR A 196 -0.23 -17.59 -1.11
C TYR A 196 -0.64 -18.82 -1.91
N MET A 197 -0.31 -18.87 -3.20
CA MET A 197 -0.51 -20.07 -4.00
C MET A 197 0.32 -21.24 -3.47
N GLY A 198 1.59 -21.01 -3.12
CA GLY A 198 2.46 -22.02 -2.51
C GLY A 198 1.96 -22.46 -1.14
N MET A 199 1.47 -21.55 -0.30
CA MET A 199 0.90 -21.89 1.01
C MET A 199 -0.34 -22.79 0.91
N LEU A 200 -1.16 -22.66 -0.15
CA LEU A 200 -2.46 -23.31 -0.27
C LEU A 200 -2.52 -24.36 -1.39
N HIS A 201 -1.41 -24.65 -2.09
CA HIS A 201 -1.42 -25.59 -3.23
C HIS A 201 -1.97 -26.96 -2.87
N ASP A 202 -1.66 -27.41 -1.69
CA ASP A 202 -2.00 -28.73 -1.16
C ASP A 202 -3.26 -28.77 -0.27
N ILE A 203 -4.04 -27.68 -0.19
CA ILE A 203 -5.25 -27.57 0.67
C ILE A 203 -6.23 -28.73 0.45
N GLY A 204 -6.29 -29.28 -0.74
CA GLY A 204 -7.16 -30.39 -1.09
C GLY A 204 -6.79 -31.73 -0.44
N LYS A 205 -5.61 -31.89 0.15
CA LYS A 205 -5.24 -33.05 0.95
C LYS A 205 -6.21 -33.28 2.12
N ILE A 206 -6.95 -32.25 2.54
CA ILE A 206 -8.01 -32.39 3.54
C ILE A 206 -9.08 -33.42 3.12
N GLY A 207 -9.36 -33.59 1.83
CA GLY A 207 -10.32 -34.55 1.28
C GLY A 207 -9.75 -35.95 1.03
N VAL A 208 -8.45 -36.17 1.17
CA VAL A 208 -7.82 -37.49 0.98
C VAL A 208 -7.75 -38.22 2.33
N PRO A 209 -8.09 -39.53 2.42
CA PRO A 209 -7.99 -40.27 3.68
C PRO A 209 -6.57 -40.29 4.25
N GLY A 210 -6.40 -39.97 5.56
CA GLY A 210 -5.10 -39.92 6.21
C GLY A 210 -4.32 -41.23 6.18
N ILE A 211 -5.01 -42.37 6.15
CA ILE A 211 -4.38 -43.67 6.04
C ILE A 211 -3.64 -43.87 4.70
N ILE A 212 -4.10 -43.20 3.63
CA ILE A 212 -3.43 -43.23 2.32
C ILE A 212 -2.25 -42.26 2.30
N ILE A 213 -2.45 -41.04 2.83
CA ILE A 213 -1.40 -40.00 2.87
C ILE A 213 -0.19 -40.48 3.69
N ASN A 214 -0.44 -41.13 4.85
CA ASN A 214 0.58 -41.53 5.80
C ASN A 214 1.03 -43.02 5.63
N LYS A 215 0.75 -43.61 4.48
CA LYS A 215 1.16 -45.00 4.19
C LYS A 215 2.67 -45.04 3.99
N GLU A 216 3.32 -46.00 4.71
CA GLU A 216 4.78 -46.18 4.63
C GLU A 216 5.19 -47.08 3.47
N ASP A 217 4.28 -47.94 3.01
CA ASP A 217 4.50 -48.85 1.87
C ASP A 217 4.19 -48.18 0.54
N ALA A 218 4.61 -48.77 -0.56
CA ALA A 218 4.29 -48.32 -1.90
C ALA A 218 2.77 -48.25 -2.11
N LEU A 219 2.32 -47.14 -2.72
CA LEU A 219 0.90 -46.91 -3.03
C LEU A 219 0.44 -47.84 -4.17
N SER A 220 -0.76 -48.41 -4.05
CA SER A 220 -1.41 -49.04 -5.19
C SER A 220 -1.81 -47.97 -6.24
N LYS A 221 -2.17 -48.42 -7.45
CA LYS A 221 -2.65 -47.48 -8.49
C LYS A 221 -3.91 -46.74 -8.07
N GLU A 222 -4.81 -47.39 -7.35
CA GLU A 222 -6.06 -46.82 -6.83
C GLU A 222 -5.78 -45.82 -5.71
N GLU A 223 -4.85 -46.15 -4.81
CA GLU A 223 -4.44 -45.21 -3.74
C GLU A 223 -3.75 -43.98 -4.31
N TYR A 224 -2.86 -44.17 -5.31
CA TYR A 224 -2.22 -43.03 -6.00
C TYR A 224 -3.24 -42.15 -6.73
N ALA A 225 -4.19 -42.76 -7.46
CA ALA A 225 -5.29 -42.02 -8.09
C ALA A 225 -6.11 -41.24 -7.06
N ARG A 226 -6.28 -41.78 -5.84
CA ARG A 226 -6.98 -41.11 -4.75
C ARG A 226 -6.18 -39.89 -4.23
N ILE A 227 -4.86 -40.00 -4.12
CA ILE A 227 -4.01 -38.86 -3.76
C ILE A 227 -4.12 -37.77 -4.83
N GLN A 228 -4.07 -38.08 -6.12
CA GLN A 228 -4.17 -37.12 -7.20
C GLN A 228 -5.45 -36.25 -7.13
N THR A 229 -6.54 -36.77 -6.52
CA THR A 229 -7.78 -35.98 -6.36
C THR A 229 -7.61 -34.71 -5.51
N HIS A 230 -6.52 -34.60 -4.71
CA HIS A 230 -6.31 -33.38 -3.91
C HIS A 230 -6.24 -32.11 -4.77
N THR A 231 -5.71 -32.19 -6.00
CA THR A 231 -5.64 -31.04 -6.92
C THR A 231 -7.04 -30.53 -7.29
N ILE A 232 -7.98 -31.44 -7.57
CA ILE A 232 -9.36 -31.11 -7.92
C ILE A 232 -10.12 -30.62 -6.68
N ILE A 233 -9.92 -31.30 -5.53
CA ILE A 233 -10.56 -30.90 -4.27
C ILE A 233 -10.06 -29.52 -3.83
N GLY A 234 -8.75 -29.26 -3.92
CA GLY A 234 -8.14 -27.99 -3.60
C GLY A 234 -8.69 -26.85 -4.47
N ALA A 235 -8.75 -27.07 -5.78
CA ALA A 235 -9.36 -26.11 -6.70
C ALA A 235 -10.83 -25.81 -6.32
N LYS A 236 -11.61 -26.84 -5.98
CA LYS A 236 -13.01 -26.69 -5.56
C LYS A 236 -13.16 -25.91 -4.24
N ILE A 237 -12.26 -26.10 -3.29
CA ILE A 237 -12.25 -25.35 -2.03
C ILE A 237 -11.94 -23.88 -2.30
N LEU A 238 -10.91 -23.60 -3.11
CA LEU A 238 -10.41 -22.25 -3.35
C LEU A 238 -11.21 -21.45 -4.37
N GLN A 239 -12.03 -22.08 -5.21
CA GLN A 239 -12.85 -21.40 -6.22
C GLN A 239 -13.87 -20.40 -5.64
N SER A 240 -14.18 -20.49 -4.34
CA SER A 240 -15.07 -19.54 -3.65
C SER A 240 -14.38 -18.21 -3.30
N ILE A 241 -13.09 -18.09 -3.54
CA ILE A 241 -12.29 -16.88 -3.28
C ILE A 241 -12.24 -16.04 -4.56
N ASP A 242 -13.32 -15.28 -4.83
CA ASP A 242 -13.47 -14.50 -6.08
C ASP A 242 -12.39 -13.43 -6.27
N VAL A 243 -11.88 -12.87 -5.16
CA VAL A 243 -10.85 -11.81 -5.21
C VAL A 243 -9.46 -12.34 -5.63
N PHE A 244 -9.27 -13.67 -5.61
CA PHE A 244 -8.00 -14.28 -5.99
C PHE A 244 -8.21 -15.65 -6.67
N PRO A 245 -8.75 -15.67 -7.90
CA PRO A 245 -9.13 -16.90 -8.61
C PRO A 245 -7.94 -17.80 -8.94
N ASP A 246 -6.73 -17.23 -9.07
CA ASP A 246 -5.51 -17.96 -9.39
C ASP A 246 -5.11 -18.98 -8.31
N LEU A 247 -5.60 -18.84 -7.07
CA LEU A 247 -5.40 -19.86 -6.00
C LEU A 247 -5.98 -21.23 -6.40
N ALA A 248 -7.21 -21.23 -6.93
CA ALA A 248 -7.86 -22.44 -7.37
C ALA A 248 -7.12 -23.09 -8.55
N ILE A 249 -6.63 -22.28 -9.47
CA ILE A 249 -5.84 -22.72 -10.62
C ILE A 249 -4.50 -23.30 -10.17
N ALA A 250 -3.83 -22.64 -9.21
CA ALA A 250 -2.57 -23.11 -8.65
C ALA A 250 -2.73 -24.48 -7.98
N ALA A 251 -3.73 -24.64 -7.12
CA ALA A 251 -4.02 -25.92 -6.47
C ALA A 251 -4.37 -27.02 -7.48
N ARG A 252 -4.98 -26.67 -8.63
CA ARG A 252 -5.31 -27.63 -9.68
C ARG A 252 -4.08 -28.07 -10.47
N CYS A 253 -3.19 -27.13 -10.84
CA CYS A 253 -2.19 -27.32 -11.88
C CYS A 253 -0.75 -27.52 -11.39
N HIS A 254 -0.47 -27.49 -10.07
CA HIS A 254 0.91 -27.59 -9.56
C HIS A 254 1.58 -28.95 -9.80
N HIS A 255 0.82 -29.99 -10.12
CA HIS A 255 1.32 -31.29 -10.53
C HIS A 255 1.26 -31.55 -12.05
N GLU A 256 0.94 -30.51 -12.82
CA GLU A 256 1.13 -30.61 -14.28
C GLU A 256 2.62 -30.67 -14.61
N ARG A 257 2.96 -31.43 -15.64
CA ARG A 257 4.33 -31.63 -16.08
C ARG A 257 4.53 -30.97 -17.45
N PHE A 258 5.68 -30.37 -17.64
CA PHE A 258 5.97 -29.62 -18.88
C PHE A 258 5.85 -30.49 -20.14
N ASP A 259 6.11 -31.81 -20.04
CA ASP A 259 5.93 -32.79 -21.13
C ASP A 259 4.47 -33.18 -21.40
N GLY A 260 3.50 -32.78 -20.54
CA GLY A 260 2.08 -33.12 -20.65
C GLY A 260 1.71 -34.47 -20.04
N THR A 261 2.61 -35.11 -19.27
CA THR A 261 2.33 -36.40 -18.58
C THR A 261 1.86 -36.19 -17.13
N GLY A 262 1.61 -34.94 -16.73
CA GLY A 262 1.11 -34.57 -15.42
C GLY A 262 -0.37 -34.83 -15.18
N TYR A 263 -0.91 -34.25 -14.12
CA TYR A 263 -2.32 -34.38 -13.75
C TYR A 263 -2.83 -33.07 -13.10
N PRO A 264 -4.14 -32.78 -13.09
CA PRO A 264 -5.26 -33.64 -13.56
C PRO A 264 -5.62 -33.45 -15.03
N ASP A 265 -5.23 -32.32 -15.68
CA ASP A 265 -5.72 -31.92 -16.99
C ASP A 265 -4.76 -32.30 -18.13
N ARG A 266 -3.54 -32.72 -17.81
CA ARG A 266 -2.46 -33.07 -18.75
C ARG A 266 -2.07 -31.90 -19.64
N LEU A 267 -2.03 -30.70 -19.06
CA LEU A 267 -1.55 -29.51 -19.74
C LEU A 267 -0.07 -29.66 -20.12
N LYS A 268 0.33 -29.03 -21.23
CA LYS A 268 1.69 -29.18 -21.75
C LYS A 268 2.35 -27.82 -22.02
N GLY A 269 3.62 -27.72 -21.68
CA GLY A 269 4.44 -26.54 -22.01
C GLY A 269 3.86 -25.24 -21.44
N GLN A 270 3.62 -24.28 -22.30
CA GLN A 270 3.12 -22.94 -21.95
C GLN A 270 1.61 -22.94 -21.62
N ASP A 271 0.85 -23.99 -21.94
CA ASP A 271 -0.56 -24.11 -21.53
C ASP A 271 -0.69 -24.26 -20.02
N ILE A 272 0.37 -24.71 -19.30
CA ILE A 272 0.44 -24.72 -17.86
C ILE A 272 0.62 -23.27 -17.36
N PRO A 273 -0.24 -22.77 -16.46
CA PRO A 273 -0.09 -21.42 -15.90
C PRO A 273 1.31 -21.19 -15.33
N ARG A 274 1.87 -20.00 -15.59
CA ARG A 274 3.25 -19.65 -15.25
C ARG A 274 3.58 -19.91 -13.76
N PHE A 275 2.70 -19.49 -12.86
CA PHE A 275 2.85 -19.72 -11.43
C PHE A 275 2.79 -21.22 -11.05
N ALA A 276 2.00 -22.04 -11.75
CA ALA A 276 1.95 -23.48 -11.50
C ALA A 276 3.27 -24.17 -11.91
N ARG A 277 3.92 -23.72 -12.99
CA ARG A 277 5.26 -24.19 -13.40
C ARG A 277 6.32 -23.83 -12.38
N ILE A 278 6.23 -22.65 -11.74
CA ILE A 278 7.11 -22.24 -10.63
C ILE A 278 6.89 -23.15 -9.42
N LEU A 279 5.62 -23.38 -9.04
CA LEU A 279 5.27 -24.23 -7.90
C LEU A 279 5.74 -25.68 -8.09
N ALA A 280 5.62 -26.25 -9.30
CA ALA A 280 6.07 -27.60 -9.60
C ALA A 280 7.57 -27.82 -9.30
N VAL A 281 8.41 -26.83 -9.62
CA VAL A 281 9.84 -26.87 -9.30
C VAL A 281 10.08 -26.74 -7.80
N ALA A 282 9.40 -25.76 -7.15
CA ALA A 282 9.54 -25.48 -5.72
C ALA A 282 9.10 -26.67 -4.85
N ASP A 283 7.93 -27.26 -5.15
CA ASP A 283 7.40 -28.44 -4.45
C ASP A 283 8.33 -29.65 -4.62
N SER A 284 8.78 -29.91 -5.84
CA SER A 284 9.71 -31.01 -6.10
C SER A 284 11.04 -30.83 -5.36
N TYR A 285 11.53 -29.60 -5.27
CA TYR A 285 12.74 -29.28 -4.50
C TYR A 285 12.53 -29.56 -3.01
N ASP A 286 11.45 -29.08 -2.42
CA ASP A 286 11.12 -29.37 -1.02
C ASP A 286 10.97 -30.88 -0.79
N ALA A 287 10.28 -31.58 -1.69
CA ALA A 287 10.12 -33.00 -1.62
C ALA A 287 11.44 -33.80 -1.59
N MET A 288 12.47 -33.29 -2.26
CA MET A 288 13.81 -33.92 -2.30
C MET A 288 14.68 -33.51 -1.12
N THR A 289 14.47 -32.32 -0.55
CA THR A 289 15.30 -31.76 0.53
C THR A 289 14.71 -31.95 1.92
N SER A 290 13.54 -32.56 2.04
CA SER A 290 12.87 -32.88 3.30
C SER A 290 12.88 -34.42 3.57
N ASN A 291 12.82 -34.78 4.85
CA ASN A 291 12.64 -36.19 5.24
C ASN A 291 11.19 -36.60 4.97
N ARG A 292 10.99 -37.79 4.37
CA ARG A 292 9.67 -38.40 4.14
C ARG A 292 9.59 -39.79 4.79
N SER A 293 8.40 -40.37 4.94
CA SER A 293 8.14 -41.64 5.57
C SER A 293 9.01 -42.79 5.02
N TYR A 294 9.23 -42.76 3.72
CA TYR A 294 9.92 -43.82 2.97
C TYR A 294 11.32 -43.42 2.47
N ARG A 295 11.77 -42.14 2.72
CA ARG A 295 13.05 -41.66 2.19
C ARG A 295 13.64 -40.52 3.04
N ARG A 296 14.93 -40.62 3.37
CA ARG A 296 15.71 -39.49 3.90
C ARG A 296 15.92 -38.44 2.84
N MET A 297 16.20 -37.21 3.27
CA MET A 297 16.55 -36.13 2.36
C MET A 297 17.73 -36.51 1.43
N LEU A 298 17.66 -36.12 0.18
CA LEU A 298 18.73 -36.35 -0.79
C LEU A 298 19.95 -35.43 -0.56
N PRO A 299 21.18 -35.94 -0.84
CA PRO A 299 22.34 -35.03 -0.93
C PRO A 299 22.14 -33.95 -1.99
N GLN A 300 22.68 -32.77 -1.75
CA GLN A 300 22.50 -31.60 -2.65
C GLN A 300 22.90 -31.90 -4.10
N ALA A 301 24.01 -32.58 -4.30
CA ALA A 301 24.45 -32.96 -5.64
C ALA A 301 23.42 -33.82 -6.37
N GLN A 302 22.71 -34.71 -5.64
CA GLN A 302 21.67 -35.55 -6.20
C GLN A 302 20.41 -34.74 -6.50
N VAL A 303 20.00 -33.83 -5.60
CA VAL A 303 18.89 -32.90 -5.85
C VAL A 303 19.13 -32.09 -7.10
N ARG A 304 20.34 -31.53 -7.24
CA ARG A 304 20.76 -30.81 -8.44
C ARG A 304 20.62 -31.67 -9.71
N GLN A 305 21.06 -32.93 -9.65
CA GLN A 305 20.98 -33.85 -10.77
C GLN A 305 19.54 -34.15 -11.18
N GLU A 306 18.63 -34.34 -10.22
CA GLU A 306 17.20 -34.59 -10.47
C GLU A 306 16.53 -33.35 -11.15
N ILE A 307 16.88 -32.13 -10.75
CA ILE A 307 16.39 -30.94 -11.42
C ILE A 307 16.90 -30.84 -12.87
N VAL A 308 18.20 -31.17 -13.11
CA VAL A 308 18.76 -31.21 -14.46
C VAL A 308 18.03 -32.26 -15.34
N LEU A 309 17.77 -33.44 -14.81
CA LEU A 309 17.08 -34.52 -15.56
C LEU A 309 15.61 -34.16 -15.83
N GLY A 310 14.97 -33.46 -14.89
CA GLY A 310 13.59 -32.99 -15.03
C GLY A 310 13.40 -31.82 -16.00
N ARG A 311 14.47 -31.13 -16.38
CA ARG A 311 14.43 -29.95 -17.26
C ARG A 311 13.85 -30.29 -18.63
N GLY A 312 12.78 -29.57 -19.03
CA GLY A 312 12.08 -29.77 -20.31
C GLY A 312 11.15 -30.99 -20.34
N THR A 313 11.11 -31.80 -19.26
CA THR A 313 10.18 -32.91 -19.08
C THR A 313 9.21 -32.67 -17.93
N GLN A 314 9.65 -32.82 -16.70
CA GLN A 314 8.85 -32.49 -15.53
C GLN A 314 8.73 -30.98 -15.35
N PHE A 315 9.82 -30.24 -15.52
CA PHE A 315 9.94 -28.83 -15.21
C PHE A 315 10.07 -27.96 -16.46
N ASP A 316 9.51 -26.75 -16.38
CA ASP A 316 9.82 -25.70 -17.35
C ASP A 316 11.32 -25.39 -17.31
N PRO A 317 12.01 -25.38 -18.47
CA PRO A 317 13.43 -25.07 -18.55
C PRO A 317 13.83 -23.76 -17.87
N GLU A 318 13.01 -22.71 -18.00
CA GLU A 318 13.26 -21.40 -17.39
C GLU A 318 13.38 -21.51 -15.87
N PHE A 319 12.40 -22.14 -15.24
CA PHE A 319 12.35 -22.23 -13.77
C PHE A 319 13.29 -23.29 -13.20
N ALA A 320 13.55 -24.35 -13.96
CA ALA A 320 14.60 -25.31 -13.61
C ALA A 320 15.99 -24.67 -13.60
N ASP A 321 16.33 -23.86 -14.61
CA ASP A 321 17.62 -23.15 -14.68
C ASP A 321 17.78 -22.13 -13.54
N ILE A 322 16.70 -21.40 -13.20
CA ILE A 322 16.69 -20.51 -12.03
C ILE A 322 16.92 -21.30 -10.74
N MET A 323 16.25 -22.45 -10.56
CA MET A 323 16.42 -23.27 -9.38
C MET A 323 17.83 -23.84 -9.27
N LEU A 324 18.43 -24.27 -10.38
CA LEU A 324 19.84 -24.71 -10.41
C LEU A 324 20.77 -23.60 -9.96
N THR A 325 20.54 -22.37 -10.42
CA THR A 325 21.32 -21.21 -9.97
C THR A 325 21.16 -20.97 -8.46
N LEU A 326 19.94 -21.04 -7.92
CA LEU A 326 19.71 -20.92 -6.49
C LEU A 326 20.39 -22.02 -5.67
N ILE A 327 20.41 -23.26 -6.18
CA ILE A 327 21.10 -24.40 -5.57
C ILE A 327 22.63 -24.17 -5.57
N ASP A 328 23.19 -23.68 -6.66
CA ASP A 328 24.62 -23.46 -6.82
C ASP A 328 25.11 -22.28 -5.95
N GLU A 329 24.26 -21.27 -5.72
CA GLU A 329 24.53 -20.15 -4.83
C GLU A 329 24.44 -20.53 -3.33
N ASP A 330 23.69 -21.57 -2.97
CA ASP A 330 23.46 -22.01 -1.59
C ASP A 330 24.54 -22.97 -1.09
N ALA A 331 25.79 -22.52 -1.13
CA ALA A 331 26.96 -23.32 -0.72
C ALA A 331 26.91 -23.79 0.75
N THR A 332 26.16 -23.12 1.60
CA THR A 332 26.01 -23.39 3.04
C THR A 332 24.74 -24.11 3.40
N TYR A 333 23.91 -24.45 2.43
CA TYR A 333 22.62 -25.16 2.60
C TYR A 333 21.60 -24.39 3.44
N LEU A 334 21.70 -23.08 3.54
CA LEU A 334 20.82 -22.22 4.31
C LEU A 334 19.35 -22.26 3.81
N MET A 335 19.14 -22.58 2.54
CA MET A 335 17.76 -22.78 2.04
C MET A 335 17.04 -23.96 2.73
N ARG A 336 17.81 -24.94 3.24
CA ARG A 336 17.28 -26.10 3.97
C ARG A 336 17.13 -25.83 5.46
N GLU A 337 18.03 -25.03 6.07
CA GLU A 337 18.14 -24.79 7.51
C GLU A 337 17.08 -23.84 8.08
N ILE A 338 16.46 -23.01 7.24
CA ILE A 338 15.36 -22.12 7.67
C ILE A 338 14.21 -22.87 8.37
N THR A 339 14.23 -24.21 8.30
CA THR A 339 13.22 -25.07 8.91
C THR A 339 13.55 -25.57 10.31
N GLN A 340 14.81 -25.54 10.74
CA GLN A 340 15.22 -26.07 12.05
C GLN A 340 15.17 -25.03 13.18
N GLN A 341 15.03 -23.74 12.87
CA GLN A 341 15.01 -22.66 13.88
C GLN A 341 13.61 -22.26 14.36
N LEU A 342 12.55 -22.92 13.92
CA LEU A 342 11.16 -22.62 14.29
C LEU A 342 10.46 -23.70 15.12
N ASP A 343 11.17 -24.72 15.62
CA ASP A 343 10.70 -25.59 16.70
C ASP A 343 11.35 -25.11 18.01
N PRO A 344 10.68 -24.31 18.84
CA PRO A 344 10.98 -24.25 20.28
C PRO A 344 10.31 -25.49 20.91
N ASP A 345 11.09 -26.27 21.63
CA ASP A 345 10.64 -27.31 22.56
C ASP A 345 9.42 -26.90 23.41
#